data_dfa750d6079b375a2e0084ac01d8ae87
#
_entry.id   dfa750d6079b375a2e0084ac01d8ae87
#
_cell.length_a   1.000
_cell.length_b   1.000
_cell.length_c   1.000
_cell.angle_alpha   90.00
_cell.angle_beta   90.00
_cell.angle_gamma   90.00
#
_symmetry.space_group_name_H-M   'P 1'
#
loop_
_entity.id
_entity.type
_entity.pdbx_description
1 polymer ?
#
loop_
_entity_poly.entity_id
_entity_poly.type
_entity_poly.pdbx_seq_one_letter_code
_entity_poly.pdbx_strand_id
1 'polypeptide(L)'
;MSVEAIQDGPGRAPPGSQTDYRALVERLFSLSRVGMKLGLESMAELLAALGHPELAYRSVHVAGSNGKGSTTAFLATMLSASGRHVGMYTSPHLITMTERVQFLREGRVRQVD
;
A
#
# COMPACT_ATOMS: atom_id res chain seq x y z
N MET A 1 5.47 8.99 -17.87
CA MET A 1 5.12 8.72 -16.46
C MET A 1 3.99 9.65 -16.05
N SER A 2 2.94 9.08 -15.50
CA SER A 2 1.78 9.86 -15.01
C SER A 2 1.77 9.78 -13.48
N VAL A 3 1.47 10.91 -12.83
CA VAL A 3 1.29 11.01 -11.38
C VAL A 3 -0.10 11.58 -11.13
N GLU A 4 -0.94 10.83 -10.47
CA GLU A 4 -2.30 11.22 -10.15
C GLU A 4 -2.48 11.30 -8.63
N ALA A 5 -2.94 12.44 -8.12
CA ALA A 5 -3.07 12.74 -6.70
C ALA A 5 -4.54 12.90 -6.33
N ILE A 6 -5.01 12.17 -5.33
CA ILE A 6 -6.43 12.19 -4.96
C ILE A 6 -6.73 11.94 -3.49
N GLN A 7 -7.65 12.72 -2.95
CA GLN A 7 -8.56 12.63 -1.80
C GLN A 7 -8.02 12.72 -0.36
N ASP A 8 -8.75 13.55 0.42
CA ASP A 8 -8.59 13.77 1.86
C ASP A 8 -9.64 13.00 2.67
N GLY A 9 -9.20 12.22 3.67
CA GLY A 9 -10.07 11.62 4.67
C GLY A 9 -9.42 11.58 6.06
N PRO A 10 -10.22 11.59 7.18
CA PRO A 10 -9.68 11.55 8.53
C PRO A 10 -9.17 10.16 8.91
N GLY A 11 -7.90 10.07 9.25
CA GLY A 11 -7.25 8.82 9.60
C GLY A 11 -7.58 8.31 11.01
N ARG A 12 -8.00 7.06 11.12
CA ARG A 12 -8.03 6.28 12.36
C ARG A 12 -7.25 4.98 12.14
N ALA A 13 -6.23 4.76 12.96
CA ALA A 13 -5.48 3.51 12.94
C ALA A 13 -6.32 2.35 13.51
N PRO A 14 -6.31 1.15 12.90
CA PRO A 14 -6.95 -0.03 13.47
C PRO A 14 -6.13 -0.61 14.63
N PRO A 15 -6.78 -1.26 15.63
CA PRO A 15 -6.08 -1.92 16.73
C PRO A 15 -5.33 -3.15 16.22
N GLY A 16 -4.04 -3.24 16.56
CA GLY A 16 -3.19 -4.37 16.20
C GLY A 16 -3.56 -5.65 16.93
N SER A 17 -3.92 -6.70 16.20
CA SER A 17 -3.69 -8.08 16.61
C SER A 17 -2.47 -8.57 15.83
N GLN A 18 -1.50 -9.17 16.50
CA GLN A 18 -0.42 -9.94 15.86
C GLN A 18 -1.05 -11.15 15.15
N THR A 19 -1.64 -10.89 14.00
CA THR A 19 -2.01 -11.96 13.07
C THR A 19 -0.70 -12.48 12.51
N ASP A 20 -0.45 -13.76 12.69
CA ASP A 20 0.78 -14.40 12.25
C ASP A 20 1.00 -14.08 10.75
N TYR A 21 2.02 -13.29 10.47
CA TYR A 21 2.40 -12.85 9.12
C TYR A 21 2.51 -14.05 8.16
N ARG A 22 3.05 -15.18 8.63
CA ARG A 22 3.18 -16.40 7.82
C ARG A 22 1.82 -16.95 7.39
N ALA A 23 0.86 -17.00 8.30
CA ALA A 23 -0.49 -17.46 8.00
C ALA A 23 -1.20 -16.54 6.99
N LEU A 24 -0.99 -15.22 7.09
CA LEU A 24 -1.51 -14.26 6.10
C LEU A 24 -0.89 -14.47 4.72
N VAL A 25 0.42 -14.64 4.65
CA VAL A 25 1.13 -14.86 3.38
C VAL A 25 0.71 -16.18 2.74
N GLU A 26 0.60 -17.27 3.50
CA GLU A 26 0.10 -18.56 3.01
C GLU A 26 -1.33 -18.43 2.48
N ARG A 27 -2.20 -17.71 3.20
CA ARG A 27 -3.57 -17.46 2.75
C ARG A 27 -3.62 -16.64 1.45
N LEU A 28 -2.80 -15.60 1.31
CA LEU A 28 -2.69 -14.82 0.06
C LEU A 28 -2.24 -15.70 -1.11
N PHE A 29 -1.24 -16.54 -0.92
CA PHE A 29 -0.79 -17.45 -1.98
C PHE A 29 -1.82 -18.54 -2.30
N SER A 30 -2.59 -19.01 -1.35
CA SER A 30 -3.68 -19.96 -1.61
C SER A 30 -4.81 -19.35 -2.45
N LEU A 31 -5.12 -18.08 -2.24
CA LEU A 31 -6.12 -17.33 -3.01
C LEU A 31 -5.69 -17.11 -4.47
N SER A 32 -4.40 -16.99 -4.74
CA SER A 32 -3.89 -16.79 -6.11
C SER A 32 -4.08 -18.02 -7.01
N ARG A 33 -4.37 -19.19 -6.45
CA ARG A 33 -4.65 -20.43 -7.18
C ARG A 33 -6.11 -20.56 -7.65
N VAL A 34 -6.99 -19.73 -7.15
CA VAL A 34 -8.42 -19.74 -7.53
C VAL A 34 -8.64 -18.66 -8.57
N GLY A 35 -8.44 -18.99 -9.83
CA GLY A 35 -8.76 -18.24 -11.06
C GLY A 35 -8.80 -16.71 -10.96
N MET A 36 -7.98 -16.03 -11.74
CA MET A 36 -8.06 -14.57 -11.86
C MET A 36 -9.43 -14.17 -12.44
N LYS A 37 -10.34 -13.66 -11.63
CA LYS A 37 -11.44 -12.85 -12.12
C LYS A 37 -10.88 -11.50 -12.56
N LEU A 38 -10.95 -11.23 -13.86
CA LEU A 38 -10.66 -9.92 -14.42
C LEU A 38 -11.81 -8.99 -14.07
N GLY A 39 -11.59 -8.08 -13.14
CA GLY A 39 -12.59 -7.09 -12.71
C GLY A 39 -12.27 -6.50 -11.35
N LEU A 40 -12.91 -5.40 -11.04
CA LEU A 40 -12.77 -4.70 -9.75
C LEU A 40 -13.88 -5.09 -8.76
N GLU A 41 -14.82 -5.95 -9.15
CA GLU A 41 -16.00 -6.28 -8.34
C GLU A 41 -15.60 -6.88 -6.98
N SER A 42 -14.70 -7.87 -6.98
CA SER A 42 -14.23 -8.48 -5.74
C SER A 42 -13.46 -7.51 -4.85
N MET A 43 -12.73 -6.58 -5.45
CA MET A 43 -12.04 -5.52 -4.71
C MET A 43 -13.04 -4.52 -4.13
N ALA A 44 -14.05 -4.13 -4.88
CA ALA A 44 -15.10 -3.23 -4.42
C ALA A 44 -15.90 -3.84 -3.24
N GLU A 45 -16.24 -5.12 -3.33
CA GLU A 45 -16.91 -5.87 -2.25
C GLU A 45 -16.03 -5.91 -0.98
N LEU A 46 -14.74 -6.18 -1.13
CA LEU A 46 -13.80 -6.18 -0.02
C LEU A 46 -13.67 -4.81 0.64
N LEU A 47 -13.51 -3.75 -0.15
CA LEU A 47 -13.40 -2.38 0.34
C LEU A 47 -14.69 -1.96 1.06
N ALA A 48 -15.86 -2.31 0.52
CA ALA A 48 -17.14 -2.08 1.18
C ALA A 48 -17.23 -2.81 2.52
N ALA A 49 -16.83 -4.08 2.57
CA ALA A 49 -16.81 -4.87 3.81
C ALA A 49 -15.86 -4.30 4.88
N LEU A 50 -14.78 -3.62 4.45
CA LEU A 50 -13.82 -2.93 5.33
C LEU A 50 -14.24 -1.50 5.69
N GLY A 51 -15.37 -1.01 5.22
CA GLY A 51 -15.86 0.34 5.48
C GLY A 51 -15.15 1.43 4.67
N HIS A 52 -14.73 1.09 3.45
CA HIS A 52 -14.09 2.00 2.49
C HIS A 52 -12.83 2.70 3.03
N PRO A 53 -11.81 1.95 3.51
CA PRO A 53 -10.59 2.54 4.05
C PRO A 53 -9.82 3.37 3.01
N GLU A 54 -9.99 3.11 1.72
CA GLU A 54 -9.38 3.85 0.62
C GLU A 54 -9.80 5.32 0.57
N LEU A 55 -10.94 5.67 1.17
CA LEU A 55 -11.44 7.04 1.24
C LEU A 55 -10.88 7.81 2.44
N ALA A 56 -10.15 7.14 3.33
CA ALA A 56 -9.64 7.73 4.58
C ALA A 56 -8.29 8.45 4.42
N TYR A 57 -7.66 8.40 3.24
CA TYR A 57 -6.35 9.00 3.00
C TYR A 57 -6.21 9.49 1.56
N ARG A 58 -5.28 10.41 1.36
CA ARG A 58 -4.87 10.81 0.00
C ARG A 58 -3.94 9.77 -0.60
N SER A 59 -4.11 9.47 -1.88
CA SER A 59 -3.22 8.58 -2.61
C SER A 59 -2.58 9.27 -3.81
N VAL A 60 -1.38 8.81 -4.15
CA VAL A 60 -0.67 9.18 -5.38
C VAL A 60 -0.31 7.91 -6.12
N HIS A 61 -0.80 7.77 -7.33
CA HIS A 61 -0.47 6.64 -8.18
C HIS A 61 0.64 7.01 -9.17
N VAL A 62 1.73 6.25 -9.17
CA VAL A 62 2.86 6.43 -10.09
C VAL A 62 2.85 5.30 -11.11
N ALA A 63 2.58 5.64 -12.35
CA ALA A 63 2.54 4.70 -13.48
C ALA A 63 3.63 5.05 -14.52
N GLY A 64 4.06 4.05 -15.26
CA GLY A 64 5.07 4.22 -16.31
C GLY A 64 5.87 2.93 -16.57
N SER A 65 6.71 2.94 -17.59
CA SER A 65 7.55 1.80 -17.96
C SER A 65 8.77 1.67 -17.04
N ASN A 66 9.48 2.78 -16.81
CA ASN A 66 10.72 2.83 -16.04
C ASN A 66 10.64 3.87 -14.91
N GLY A 67 11.46 3.68 -13.87
CA GLY A 67 11.65 4.66 -12.81
C GLY A 67 10.50 4.79 -11.81
N LYS A 68 9.45 3.97 -11.90
CA LYS A 68 8.30 4.02 -10.97
C LYS A 68 8.72 3.93 -9.50
N GLY A 69 9.50 2.91 -9.16
CA GLY A 69 9.97 2.69 -7.79
C GLY A 69 10.79 3.85 -7.24
N SER A 70 11.74 4.35 -8.04
CA SER A 70 12.58 5.49 -7.65
C SER A 70 11.75 6.76 -7.45
N THR A 71 10.83 7.06 -8.37
CA THR A 71 9.95 8.22 -8.26
C THR A 71 9.05 8.12 -7.03
N THR A 72 8.49 6.93 -6.77
CA THR A 72 7.66 6.69 -5.58
C THR A 72 8.46 6.89 -4.30
N ALA A 73 9.70 6.38 -4.23
CA ALA A 73 10.57 6.53 -3.08
C ALA A 73 10.96 8.00 -2.82
N PHE A 74 11.31 8.75 -3.87
CA PHE A 74 11.60 10.19 -3.73
C PHE A 74 10.38 10.96 -3.24
N LEU A 75 9.22 10.73 -3.85
CA LEU A 75 7.99 11.41 -3.46
C LEU A 75 7.60 11.08 -2.01
N ALA A 76 7.65 9.81 -1.62
CA ALA A 76 7.36 9.38 -0.26
C ALA A 76 8.32 10.02 0.76
N THR A 77 9.60 10.08 0.44
CA THR A 77 10.62 10.73 1.30
C THR A 77 10.36 12.22 1.45
N MET A 78 10.08 12.93 0.36
CA MET A 78 9.77 14.37 0.38
C MET A 78 8.51 14.67 1.20
N LEU A 79 7.45 13.90 0.99
CA LEU A 79 6.20 14.04 1.76
C LEU A 79 6.41 13.75 3.25
N SER A 80 7.18 12.73 3.57
CA SER A 80 7.52 12.39 4.96
C SER A 80 8.37 13.47 5.62
N ALA A 81 9.35 14.02 4.89
CA ALA A 81 10.18 15.11 5.37
C ALA A 81 9.37 16.40 5.61
N SER A 82 8.26 16.60 4.91
CA SER A 82 7.31 17.71 5.17
C SER A 82 6.38 17.47 6.38
N GLY A 83 6.64 16.45 7.20
CA GLY A 83 5.88 16.15 8.42
C GLY A 83 4.65 15.26 8.20
N ARG A 84 4.47 14.71 7.00
CA ARG A 84 3.34 13.82 6.70
C ARG A 84 3.67 12.36 7.07
N HIS A 85 2.67 11.62 7.52
CA HIS A 85 2.76 10.17 7.62
C HIS A 85 2.47 9.59 6.22
N VAL A 86 3.38 8.80 5.71
CA VAL A 86 3.30 8.27 4.34
C VAL A 86 3.36 6.75 4.35
N GLY A 87 2.36 6.12 3.75
CA GLY A 87 2.43 4.72 3.34
C GLY A 87 2.95 4.65 1.91
N MET A 88 3.89 3.76 1.63
CA MET A 88 4.41 3.51 0.29
C MET A 88 4.20 2.05 -0.08
N TYR A 89 3.63 1.82 -1.26
CA TYR A 89 3.53 0.50 -1.85
C TYR A 89 4.33 0.43 -3.15
N THR A 90 5.15 -0.60 -3.29
CA THR A 90 5.93 -0.84 -4.51
C THR A 90 5.86 -2.29 -4.95
N SER A 91 5.98 -2.52 -6.26
CA SER A 91 5.96 -3.84 -6.86
C SER A 91 6.86 -3.88 -8.10
N PRO A 92 7.63 -4.95 -8.28
CA PRO A 92 7.84 -6.13 -7.43
C PRO A 92 8.71 -5.84 -6.19
N HIS A 93 8.82 -6.81 -5.27
CA HIS A 93 9.84 -6.81 -4.21
C HIS A 93 11.16 -7.40 -4.72
N LEU A 94 12.27 -7.10 -4.04
CA LEU A 94 13.59 -7.63 -4.40
C LEU A 94 13.92 -8.92 -3.63
N ILE A 95 13.66 -8.95 -2.35
CA ILE A 95 14.01 -10.06 -1.45
C ILE A 95 12.78 -10.59 -0.72
N THR A 96 12.02 -9.72 -0.04
CA THR A 96 10.89 -10.11 0.81
C THR A 96 9.62 -9.35 0.48
N MET A 97 8.48 -9.98 0.75
CA MET A 97 7.16 -9.37 0.51
C MET A 97 6.90 -8.13 1.39
N THR A 98 7.53 -8.05 2.55
CA THR A 98 7.44 -6.89 3.46
C THR A 98 8.00 -5.61 2.86
N GLU A 99 8.94 -5.69 1.91
CA GLU A 99 9.46 -4.53 1.18
C GLU A 99 8.38 -3.78 0.39
N ARG A 100 7.28 -4.45 0.04
CA ARG A 100 6.21 -3.86 -0.76
C ARG A 100 5.44 -2.79 0.00
N VAL A 101 5.31 -2.93 1.31
CA VAL A 101 4.58 -1.99 2.15
C VAL A 101 5.54 -1.38 3.15
N GLN A 102 5.73 -0.08 3.05
CA GLN A 102 6.63 0.67 3.91
C GLN A 102 5.91 1.89 4.47
N PHE A 103 6.21 2.24 5.70
CA PHE A 103 5.75 3.48 6.32
C PHE A 103 6.92 4.43 6.53
N LEU A 104 6.70 5.68 6.18
CA LEU A 104 7.70 6.74 6.37
C LEU A 104 7.14 7.79 7.34
N ARG A 105 7.96 8.13 8.31
CA ARG A 105 7.70 9.21 9.26
C ARG A 105 8.99 9.97 9.52
N GLU A 106 8.93 11.29 9.40
CA GLU A 106 10.10 12.17 9.62
C GLU A 106 11.31 11.75 8.76
N GLY A 107 11.06 11.35 7.51
CA GLY A 107 12.10 10.88 6.58
C GLY A 107 12.66 9.47 6.89
N ARG A 108 12.16 8.79 7.92
CA ARG A 108 12.60 7.44 8.30
C ARG A 108 11.65 6.38 7.78
N VAL A 109 12.21 5.33 7.19
CA VAL A 109 11.46 4.16 6.70
C VAL A 109 11.28 3.16 7.82
N ARG A 110 10.06 2.65 7.98
CA ARG A 110 9.73 1.46 8.78
C ARG A 110 9.06 0.45 7.85
N GLN A 111 9.56 -0.76 7.83
CA GLN A 111 8.89 -1.90 7.19
C GLN A 111 7.79 -2.42 8.11
N VAL A 112 6.82 -3.10 7.52
CA VAL A 112 5.81 -3.84 8.29
C VAL A 112 6.47 -5.11 8.81
N ASP A 113 6.49 -5.27 10.11
CA ASP A 113 6.95 -6.50 10.78
C ASP A 113 5.87 -7.58 10.72
#